data_87f4890071799ab296a77779f74c4ff3
#
_entry.id   87f4890071799ab296a77779f74c4ff3
#
_cell.length_a   1.000
_cell.length_b   1.000
_cell.length_c   1.000
_cell.angle_alpha   90.00
_cell.angle_beta   90.00
_cell.angle_gamma   90.00
#
_symmetry.space_group_name_H-M   'P 1'
#
loop_
_entity.id
_entity.type
_entity.pdbx_description
1 polymer ?
#
loop_
_entity_poly.entity_id
_entity_poly.type
_entity_poly.pdbx_seq_one_letter_code
_entity_poly.pdbx_strand_id
1 'polypeptide(L)'
;MKNHSYISMQQDMPDQGQLQVTVLDSASNRPVENATVRISYTGVPDNVIEEIRTDSSGKTPMLELAAPPLEYSMKPVEQQPYAEYTVRISAEGFTPKEVAGTEVLPHSIARQGASLSRQQGSGEDYQRIVIGPHTLFGEYPPKNPEAEIKPINETGEIVLNKVVIPEYIVVHDGPIGDTSAQDYYVRYKDYIKNVASSEIYATWPEDTIRANVLAIMSFTLNRVYTEWYRNKGYDFTITSSTAYDHKWIHGRNIFESIDRIVDELFENYLSRPDVRQPILTQYCDGHQVQCRNGGWMTQWGSKALGDQGYSAIEILRSFYGNDMYINVAEAVSGIPASWPGYDLTIGVTGEKVQQIQEQLNAIAKAYPAIPSVTVDGIYGPATAASVKKFQNIFGLPASGVVDYPTWYKIQDIYVAVTRIAELQ
;
A
#
# COMPACT_ATOMS: atom_id res chain seq x y z
N MET A 1 24.45 8.04 -13.25
CA MET A 1 23.71 9.08 -12.50
C MET A 1 23.57 10.29 -13.43
N LYS A 2 22.37 10.49 -14.00
CA LYS A 2 22.09 11.73 -14.73
C LYS A 2 21.90 12.84 -13.70
N ASN A 3 22.92 13.72 -13.54
CA ASN A 3 22.78 14.95 -12.78
C ASN A 3 21.82 15.88 -13.53
N HIS A 4 20.51 15.71 -13.30
CA HIS A 4 19.55 16.73 -13.69
C HIS A 4 19.61 17.82 -12.62
N SER A 5 19.94 19.03 -13.05
CA SER A 5 20.00 20.20 -12.17
C SER A 5 18.58 20.46 -11.65
N TYR A 6 18.35 20.35 -10.35
CA TYR A 6 17.09 20.62 -9.66
C TYR A 6 16.45 21.99 -10.02
N ILE A 7 17.25 22.93 -10.50
CA ILE A 7 16.80 24.27 -10.92
C ILE A 7 16.03 24.24 -12.25
N SER A 8 16.33 23.30 -13.16
CA SER A 8 15.58 23.16 -14.42
C SER A 8 14.23 22.46 -14.22
N MET A 9 14.07 21.65 -13.20
CA MET A 9 12.78 20.97 -12.89
C MET A 9 11.70 21.91 -12.38
N GLN A 10 12.05 23.00 -11.68
CA GLN A 10 11.05 23.97 -11.20
C GLN A 10 10.35 24.74 -12.32
N GLN A 11 10.95 24.85 -13.50
CA GLN A 11 10.36 25.59 -14.63
C GLN A 11 9.34 24.78 -15.43
N ASP A 12 9.33 23.44 -15.32
CA ASP A 12 8.46 22.53 -16.09
C ASP A 12 7.48 21.76 -15.19
N MET A 13 6.94 22.36 -14.13
CA MET A 13 5.91 21.78 -13.27
C MET A 13 4.61 22.57 -13.35
N PRO A 14 3.87 22.47 -14.49
CA PRO A 14 2.63 23.24 -14.70
C PRO A 14 1.43 22.65 -13.97
N ASP A 15 1.51 21.35 -13.59
CA ASP A 15 0.43 20.65 -12.91
C ASP A 15 0.63 20.62 -11.40
N GLN A 16 -0.39 20.16 -10.69
CA GLN A 16 -0.38 20.02 -9.24
C GLN A 16 -0.86 18.62 -8.84
N GLY A 17 -0.27 18.13 -7.76
CA GLY A 17 -0.77 16.97 -7.01
C GLY A 17 -0.95 17.34 -5.55
N GLN A 18 -1.51 16.44 -4.78
CA GLN A 18 -1.78 16.67 -3.36
C GLN A 18 -0.94 15.76 -2.49
N LEU A 19 -0.53 16.26 -1.33
CA LEU A 19 0.20 15.50 -0.31
C LEU A 19 -0.50 15.65 1.04
N GLN A 20 -0.70 14.53 1.74
CA GLN A 20 -1.07 14.50 3.15
C GLN A 20 -0.06 13.66 3.92
N VAL A 21 0.45 14.19 5.04
CA VAL A 21 1.36 13.47 5.94
C VAL A 21 0.59 12.96 7.14
N THR A 22 0.83 11.70 7.53
CA THR A 22 0.28 11.09 8.75
C THR A 22 1.41 10.71 9.67
N VAL A 23 1.37 11.17 10.92
CA VAL A 23 2.40 10.95 11.92
C VAL A 23 1.87 10.14 13.09
N LEU A 24 2.49 8.98 13.34
CA LEU A 24 2.13 8.07 14.43
C LEU A 24 3.30 7.87 15.39
N ASP A 25 3.02 7.56 16.64
CA ASP A 25 3.99 7.03 17.60
C ASP A 25 4.29 5.56 17.26
N SER A 26 5.53 5.23 16.97
CA SER A 26 5.95 3.88 16.55
C SER A 26 5.68 2.80 17.61
N ALA A 27 5.68 3.18 18.90
CA ALA A 27 5.47 2.25 19.99
C ALA A 27 3.99 1.97 20.26
N SER A 28 3.09 2.93 20.03
CA SER A 28 1.67 2.81 20.39
C SER A 28 0.71 2.86 19.22
N ASN A 29 1.19 3.12 17.99
CA ASN A 29 0.40 3.40 16.78
C ASN A 29 -0.65 4.52 16.96
N ARG A 30 -0.48 5.38 17.98
CA ARG A 30 -1.37 6.52 18.22
C ARG A 30 -0.96 7.71 17.38
N PRO A 31 -1.92 8.56 16.96
CA PRO A 31 -1.62 9.78 16.26
C PRO A 31 -0.76 10.73 17.13
N VAL A 32 0.20 11.39 16.49
CA VAL A 32 1.01 12.44 17.10
C VAL A 32 0.43 13.78 16.67
N GLU A 33 -0.28 14.44 17.58
CA GLU A 33 -0.85 15.77 17.38
C GLU A 33 0.24 16.85 17.52
N ASN A 34 0.07 17.96 16.79
CA ASN A 34 0.98 19.11 16.79
C ASN A 34 2.43 18.80 16.35
N ALA A 35 2.67 17.68 15.65
CA ALA A 35 3.95 17.45 15.01
C ALA A 35 4.18 18.51 13.92
N THR A 36 5.35 19.13 13.92
CA THR A 36 5.76 20.08 12.89
C THR A 36 6.25 19.29 11.67
N VAL A 37 5.66 19.56 10.51
CA VAL A 37 6.00 18.95 9.22
C VAL A 37 6.50 20.05 8.29
N ARG A 38 7.73 19.91 7.79
CA ARG A 38 8.36 20.81 6.82
C ARG A 38 8.52 20.08 5.50
N ILE A 39 8.08 20.73 4.45
CA ILE A 39 8.18 20.23 3.07
C ILE A 39 9.17 21.08 2.31
N SER A 40 10.05 20.42 1.55
CA SER A 40 11.01 21.05 0.64
C SER A 40 11.18 20.14 -0.60
N TYR A 41 11.72 20.68 -1.68
CA TYR A 41 12.13 19.82 -2.81
C TYR A 41 13.28 18.89 -2.40
N THR A 42 13.25 17.65 -2.84
CA THR A 42 14.37 16.72 -2.64
C THR A 42 15.61 17.27 -3.34
N GLY A 43 16.74 17.29 -2.61
CA GLY A 43 18.01 17.89 -3.07
C GLY A 43 18.28 19.28 -2.53
N VAL A 44 17.25 20.02 -2.08
CA VAL A 44 17.40 21.33 -1.40
C VAL A 44 16.57 21.36 -0.09
N PRO A 45 16.83 20.43 0.84
CA PRO A 45 15.97 20.20 2.00
C PRO A 45 15.91 21.34 3.00
N ASP A 46 16.84 22.29 2.92
CA ASP A 46 16.86 23.47 3.79
C ASP A 46 16.05 24.65 3.22
N ASN A 47 15.61 24.56 1.95
CA ASN A 47 14.68 25.52 1.37
C ASN A 47 13.24 25.05 1.61
N VAL A 48 12.71 25.32 2.80
CA VAL A 48 11.36 24.94 3.21
C VAL A 48 10.33 25.75 2.42
N ILE A 49 9.44 25.06 1.70
CA ILE A 49 8.35 25.66 0.93
C ILE A 49 7.03 25.68 1.72
N GLU A 50 6.83 24.69 2.63
CA GLU A 50 5.65 24.61 3.50
C GLU A 50 6.06 24.16 4.91
N GLU A 51 5.48 24.79 5.93
CA GLU A 51 5.58 24.37 7.33
C GLU A 51 4.17 24.31 7.93
N ILE A 52 3.76 23.14 8.37
CA ILE A 52 2.42 22.85 8.86
C ILE A 52 2.47 21.94 10.08
N ARG A 53 1.31 21.75 10.73
CA ARG A 53 1.18 20.86 11.89
C ARG A 53 0.13 19.81 11.70
N THR A 54 0.31 18.67 12.37
CA THR A 54 -0.67 17.60 12.44
C THR A 54 -1.80 17.93 13.41
N ASP A 55 -3.00 17.46 13.06
CA ASP A 55 -4.20 17.53 13.89
C ASP A 55 -4.25 16.39 14.94
N SER A 56 -5.36 16.27 15.68
CA SER A 56 -5.60 15.22 16.67
C SER A 56 -5.68 13.80 16.08
N SER A 57 -5.77 13.67 14.77
CA SER A 57 -5.67 12.40 14.04
C SER A 57 -4.26 12.11 13.52
N GLY A 58 -3.28 12.96 13.88
CA GLY A 58 -1.90 12.87 13.42
C GLY A 58 -1.71 13.26 11.96
N LYS A 59 -2.68 13.96 11.34
CA LYS A 59 -2.66 14.30 9.91
C LYS A 59 -2.45 15.78 9.68
N THR A 60 -1.69 16.09 8.64
CA THR A 60 -1.63 17.45 8.11
C THR A 60 -2.90 17.80 7.34
N PRO A 61 -3.21 19.09 7.14
CA PRO A 61 -4.07 19.50 6.03
C PRO A 61 -3.58 18.92 4.71
N MET A 62 -4.47 18.81 3.72
CA MET A 62 -4.09 18.47 2.35
C MET A 62 -3.30 19.63 1.77
N LEU A 63 -2.12 19.36 1.22
CA LEU A 63 -1.25 20.34 0.57
C LEU A 63 -1.30 20.18 -0.94
N GLU A 64 -1.45 21.27 -1.65
CA GLU A 64 -1.26 21.31 -3.10
C GLU A 64 0.20 21.61 -3.42
N LEU A 65 0.86 20.71 -4.14
CA LEU A 65 2.27 20.79 -4.48
C LEU A 65 2.45 20.68 -6.01
N ALA A 66 3.46 21.37 -6.52
CA ALA A 66 3.78 21.34 -7.93
C ALA A 66 4.12 19.93 -8.41
N ALA A 67 3.66 19.56 -9.59
CA ALA A 67 3.91 18.28 -10.23
C ALA A 67 4.23 18.46 -11.72
N PRO A 68 4.98 17.52 -12.34
CA PRO A 68 5.24 17.52 -13.78
C PRO A 68 3.94 17.40 -14.60
N PRO A 69 4.00 17.65 -15.92
CA PRO A 69 2.86 17.45 -16.80
C PRO A 69 2.29 16.02 -16.69
N LEU A 70 0.95 15.90 -16.63
CA LEU A 70 0.24 14.63 -16.55
C LEU A 70 0.69 13.63 -17.63
N GLU A 71 0.95 14.11 -18.82
CA GLU A 71 1.38 13.30 -19.96
C GLU A 71 2.68 12.51 -19.73
N TYR A 72 3.54 12.93 -18.77
CA TYR A 72 4.77 12.21 -18.46
C TYR A 72 4.50 10.88 -17.74
N SER A 73 3.39 10.77 -17.04
CA SER A 73 2.96 9.50 -16.41
C SER A 73 2.02 8.68 -17.31
N MET A 74 1.56 9.24 -18.44
CA MET A 74 0.58 8.58 -19.32
C MET A 74 1.21 7.84 -20.51
N LYS A 75 2.50 8.03 -20.76
CA LYS A 75 3.27 7.34 -21.81
C LYS A 75 4.73 7.20 -21.37
N PRO A 76 5.48 6.22 -21.91
CA PRO A 76 6.91 6.11 -21.63
C PRO A 76 7.64 7.35 -22.18
N VAL A 77 8.35 8.05 -21.28
CA VAL A 77 9.15 9.24 -21.64
C VAL A 77 10.46 9.23 -20.83
N GLU A 78 11.45 10.04 -21.26
CA GLU A 78 12.71 10.19 -20.53
C GLU A 78 12.60 11.16 -19.34
N GLN A 79 11.56 12.02 -19.33
CA GLN A 79 11.32 12.98 -18.27
C GLN A 79 10.74 12.30 -17.05
N GLN A 80 11.14 12.77 -15.85
CA GLN A 80 10.60 12.25 -14.60
C GLN A 80 9.10 12.59 -14.46
N PRO A 81 8.21 11.60 -14.28
CA PRO A 81 6.76 11.81 -14.30
C PRO A 81 6.17 12.26 -12.96
N TYR A 82 6.99 12.43 -11.93
CA TYR A 82 6.60 12.85 -10.58
C TYR A 82 7.59 13.88 -10.03
N ALA A 83 7.12 14.72 -9.13
CA ALA A 83 7.98 15.56 -8.31
C ALA A 83 8.41 14.80 -7.05
N GLU A 84 9.60 15.08 -6.54
CA GLU A 84 10.13 14.50 -5.31
C GLU A 84 10.27 15.56 -4.22
N TYR A 85 9.68 15.26 -3.09
CA TYR A 85 9.71 16.13 -1.91
C TYR A 85 10.41 15.47 -0.73
N THR A 86 11.09 16.27 0.07
CA THR A 86 11.61 15.89 1.37
C THR A 86 10.66 16.35 2.46
N VAL A 87 10.25 15.41 3.31
CA VAL A 87 9.33 15.61 4.43
C VAL A 87 10.14 15.47 5.72
N ARG A 88 10.36 16.59 6.44
CA ARG A 88 10.99 16.62 7.77
C ARG A 88 9.95 16.77 8.84
N ILE A 89 9.97 15.85 9.82
CA ILE A 89 8.98 15.76 10.88
C ILE A 89 9.67 15.85 12.23
N SER A 90 9.14 16.73 13.10
CA SER A 90 9.60 16.85 14.48
C SER A 90 8.41 17.00 15.43
N ALA A 91 8.51 16.37 16.60
CA ALA A 91 7.55 16.52 17.69
C ALA A 91 8.27 16.43 19.03
N GLU A 92 7.74 17.09 20.05
CA GLU A 92 8.31 17.08 21.39
C GLU A 92 8.35 15.66 21.98
N GLY A 93 9.52 15.24 22.48
CA GLY A 93 9.74 13.90 23.03
C GLY A 93 9.94 12.79 22.02
N PHE A 94 10.07 13.14 20.72
CA PHE A 94 10.32 12.18 19.64
C PHE A 94 11.63 12.48 18.90
N THR A 95 12.26 11.45 18.39
CA THR A 95 13.39 11.57 17.47
C THR A 95 12.89 12.11 16.13
N PRO A 96 13.47 13.22 15.61
CA PRO A 96 13.06 13.78 14.32
C PRO A 96 13.26 12.77 13.18
N LYS A 97 12.41 12.86 12.15
CA LYS A 97 12.48 12.00 10.97
C LYS A 97 12.52 12.82 9.69
N GLU A 98 13.35 12.38 8.75
CA GLU A 98 13.41 12.90 7.38
C GLU A 98 13.07 11.78 6.40
N VAL A 99 12.10 12.03 5.52
CA VAL A 99 11.76 11.17 4.39
C VAL A 99 12.06 11.94 3.12
N ALA A 100 13.09 11.54 2.39
CA ALA A 100 13.49 12.15 1.12
C ALA A 100 13.00 11.29 -0.05
N GLY A 101 12.48 11.92 -1.11
CA GLY A 101 11.96 11.24 -2.29
C GLY A 101 10.48 10.89 -2.22
N THR A 102 9.69 11.57 -1.35
CA THR A 102 8.21 11.45 -1.38
C THR A 102 7.71 11.90 -2.74
N GLU A 103 7.07 10.99 -3.48
CA GLU A 103 6.59 11.23 -4.84
C GLU A 103 5.22 11.89 -4.86
N VAL A 104 5.07 12.92 -5.69
CA VAL A 104 3.81 13.59 -5.99
C VAL A 104 3.56 13.53 -7.50
N LEU A 105 2.52 12.81 -7.88
CA LEU A 105 2.03 12.72 -9.26
C LEU A 105 0.96 13.80 -9.51
N PRO A 106 0.84 14.31 -10.73
CA PRO A 106 -0.21 15.26 -11.07
C PRO A 106 -1.60 14.67 -10.85
N HIS A 107 -2.55 15.50 -10.42
CA HIS A 107 -3.97 15.15 -10.23
C HIS A 107 -4.19 13.93 -9.31
N SER A 108 -3.23 13.62 -8.43
CA SER A 108 -3.31 12.50 -7.50
C SER A 108 -3.08 12.95 -6.06
N ILE A 109 -3.53 12.12 -5.12
CA ILE A 109 -3.31 12.33 -3.70
C ILE A 109 -2.25 11.35 -3.20
N ALA A 110 -1.11 11.88 -2.79
CA ALA A 110 -0.05 11.14 -2.14
C ALA A 110 -0.25 11.17 -0.60
N ARG A 111 -0.09 10.03 0.05
CA ARG A 111 -0.19 9.86 1.50
C ARG A 111 1.15 9.38 2.04
N GLN A 112 1.87 10.25 2.75
CA GLN A 112 3.14 9.91 3.40
C GLN A 112 2.90 9.53 4.84
N GLY A 113 3.07 8.26 5.18
CA GLY A 113 3.10 7.79 6.56
C GLY A 113 4.48 7.98 7.19
N ALA A 114 4.51 8.35 8.47
CA ALA A 114 5.73 8.38 9.27
C ALA A 114 5.44 7.96 10.71
N SER A 115 6.21 6.99 11.20
CA SER A 115 6.19 6.58 12.60
C SER A 115 7.40 7.17 13.32
N LEU A 116 7.18 7.93 14.39
CA LEU A 116 8.23 8.54 15.20
C LEU A 116 8.55 7.66 16.41
N SER A 117 9.83 7.44 16.67
CA SER A 117 10.29 6.78 17.89
C SER A 117 10.46 7.76 19.01
N ARG A 118 10.18 7.35 20.25
CA ARG A 118 10.44 8.16 21.45
C ARG A 118 11.93 8.47 21.54
N GLN A 119 12.25 9.73 21.86
CA GLN A 119 13.63 10.17 21.99
C GLN A 119 14.31 9.47 23.17
N GLN A 120 15.44 8.83 22.90
CA GLN A 120 16.31 8.22 23.91
C GLN A 120 17.62 9.04 23.98
N GLY A 121 17.67 10.08 24.83
CA GLY A 121 18.84 10.96 24.96
C GLY A 121 18.69 12.31 24.27
N SER A 122 19.77 13.08 24.19
CA SER A 122 19.79 14.48 23.71
C SER A 122 20.27 14.63 22.25
N GLY A 123 20.17 13.59 21.42
CA GLY A 123 20.60 13.66 20.02
C GLY A 123 19.62 14.45 19.13
N GLU A 124 20.15 15.35 18.29
CA GLU A 124 19.38 16.09 17.29
C GLU A 124 19.36 15.41 15.91
N ASP A 125 19.92 14.20 15.79
CA ASP A 125 20.07 13.52 14.51
C ASP A 125 18.73 13.00 13.98
N TYR A 126 18.44 13.31 12.71
CA TYR A 126 17.27 12.80 12.00
C TYR A 126 17.40 11.30 11.71
N GLN A 127 16.34 10.53 11.99
CA GLN A 127 16.16 9.24 11.36
C GLN A 127 15.84 9.48 9.89
N ARG A 128 16.74 9.08 9.00
CA ARG A 128 16.60 9.36 7.56
C ARG A 128 16.13 8.14 6.79
N ILE A 129 15.10 8.35 5.98
CA ILE A 129 14.61 7.40 4.97
C ILE A 129 14.83 8.04 3.60
N VAL A 130 15.33 7.27 2.63
CA VAL A 130 15.45 7.70 1.24
C VAL A 130 14.62 6.75 0.38
N ILE A 131 13.58 7.29 -0.22
CA ILE A 131 12.73 6.56 -1.16
C ILE A 131 13.46 6.48 -2.51
N GLY A 132 13.66 5.26 -3.00
CA GLY A 132 14.25 5.04 -4.32
C GLY A 132 13.27 5.37 -5.46
N PRO A 133 13.76 5.49 -6.71
CA PRO A 133 12.95 5.86 -7.86
C PRO A 133 11.88 4.82 -8.16
N HIS A 134 10.78 5.26 -8.78
CA HIS A 134 9.71 4.43 -9.29
C HIS A 134 10.21 3.46 -10.38
N THR A 135 9.67 2.22 -10.44
CA THR A 135 10.21 1.20 -11.38
C THR A 135 10.00 1.53 -12.85
N LEU A 136 8.95 2.26 -13.20
CA LEU A 136 8.71 2.68 -14.59
C LEU A 136 9.61 3.82 -15.05
N PHE A 137 10.44 4.38 -14.14
CA PHE A 137 11.38 5.47 -14.45
C PHE A 137 12.82 5.12 -14.11
N GLY A 138 13.07 4.41 -12.98
CA GLY A 138 14.40 3.98 -12.55
C GLY A 138 14.91 2.76 -13.32
N GLU A 139 16.20 2.50 -13.21
CA GLU A 139 16.85 1.32 -13.82
C GLU A 139 16.77 0.13 -12.85
N TYR A 140 16.07 -0.93 -13.26
CA TYR A 140 15.89 -2.15 -12.49
C TYR A 140 16.20 -3.40 -13.31
N PRO A 141 16.73 -4.46 -12.69
CA PRO A 141 17.01 -5.71 -13.41
C PRO A 141 15.72 -6.38 -13.87
N PRO A 142 15.77 -7.08 -15.03
CA PRO A 142 14.62 -7.86 -15.50
C PRO A 142 14.34 -9.03 -14.58
N LYS A 143 13.05 -9.39 -14.44
CA LYS A 143 12.60 -10.52 -13.65
C LYS A 143 13.08 -11.85 -14.23
N ASN A 144 13.54 -12.74 -13.36
CA ASN A 144 13.90 -14.12 -13.73
C ASN A 144 12.64 -14.94 -14.01
N PRO A 145 12.58 -15.68 -15.14
CA PRO A 145 11.44 -16.51 -15.44
C PRO A 145 11.28 -17.69 -14.47
N GLU A 146 10.05 -17.90 -14.03
CA GLU A 146 9.66 -19.04 -13.21
C GLU A 146 8.37 -19.67 -13.76
N ALA A 147 8.09 -20.92 -13.39
CA ALA A 147 6.85 -21.58 -13.77
C ALA A 147 5.65 -20.86 -13.11
N GLU A 148 4.58 -20.67 -13.87
CA GLU A 148 3.33 -20.03 -13.41
C GLU A 148 2.71 -20.79 -12.24
N ILE A 149 2.65 -22.11 -12.35
CA ILE A 149 2.25 -23.02 -11.29
C ILE A 149 3.49 -23.76 -10.83
N LYS A 150 3.82 -23.64 -9.55
CA LYS A 150 4.95 -24.35 -8.97
C LYS A 150 4.61 -25.81 -8.80
N PRO A 151 5.50 -26.75 -9.22
CA PRO A 151 5.30 -28.16 -8.95
C PRO A 151 5.27 -28.38 -7.44
N ILE A 152 4.32 -29.19 -6.97
CA ILE A 152 4.33 -29.71 -5.60
C ILE A 152 5.45 -30.75 -5.59
N ASN A 153 6.53 -30.46 -4.88
CA ASN A 153 7.64 -31.40 -4.78
C ASN A 153 7.22 -32.62 -3.96
N GLU A 154 7.52 -33.81 -4.50
CA GLU A 154 7.34 -35.10 -3.79
C GLU A 154 8.26 -35.21 -2.54
N THR A 155 9.13 -34.23 -2.31
CA THR A 155 10.14 -34.21 -1.24
C THR A 155 9.63 -33.68 0.11
N GLY A 156 8.33 -33.40 0.26
CA GLY A 156 7.73 -32.98 1.53
C GLY A 156 7.88 -31.49 1.83
N GLU A 157 8.04 -30.65 0.81
CA GLU A 157 8.00 -29.19 0.96
C GLU A 157 6.66 -28.73 1.53
N ILE A 158 6.72 -27.75 2.41
CA ILE A 158 5.55 -27.14 3.05
C ILE A 158 4.78 -26.37 1.97
N VAL A 159 3.53 -26.77 1.73
CA VAL A 159 2.57 -26.06 0.89
C VAL A 159 1.31 -25.91 1.72
N LEU A 160 0.74 -24.71 1.76
CA LEU A 160 -0.51 -24.49 2.47
C LEU A 160 -1.63 -25.28 1.80
N ASN A 161 -2.54 -25.83 2.60
CA ASN A 161 -3.68 -26.61 2.10
C ASN A 161 -4.85 -25.74 1.63
N LYS A 162 -4.77 -24.43 1.85
CA LYS A 162 -5.75 -23.42 1.44
C LYS A 162 -5.07 -22.10 1.15
N VAL A 163 -5.72 -21.23 0.37
CA VAL A 163 -5.25 -19.87 0.12
C VAL A 163 -5.70 -18.97 1.28
N VAL A 164 -4.72 -18.36 1.94
CA VAL A 164 -4.93 -17.53 3.12
C VAL A 164 -4.27 -16.17 2.88
N ILE A 165 -4.99 -15.09 3.16
CA ILE A 165 -4.38 -13.77 3.28
C ILE A 165 -3.60 -13.72 4.60
N PRO A 166 -2.28 -13.61 4.59
CA PRO A 166 -1.49 -13.57 5.82
C PRO A 166 -1.65 -12.22 6.52
N GLU A 167 -1.44 -12.16 7.82
CA GLU A 167 -1.40 -10.89 8.54
C GLU A 167 -0.19 -10.05 8.10
N TYR A 168 0.96 -10.69 8.01
CA TYR A 168 2.23 -10.05 7.63
C TYR A 168 2.89 -10.76 6.46
N ILE A 169 3.59 -9.96 5.66
CA ILE A 169 4.61 -10.39 4.69
C ILE A 169 5.97 -10.04 5.29
N VAL A 170 6.87 -11.00 5.37
CA VAL A 170 8.27 -10.75 5.73
C VAL A 170 9.03 -10.41 4.46
N VAL A 171 9.41 -9.15 4.31
CA VAL A 171 10.11 -8.61 3.13
C VAL A 171 11.60 -8.57 3.41
N HIS A 172 12.37 -9.32 2.64
CA HIS A 172 13.82 -9.20 2.59
C HIS A 172 14.21 -8.04 1.68
N ASP A 173 14.73 -6.94 2.25
CA ASP A 173 14.98 -5.70 1.49
C ASP A 173 16.28 -5.74 0.69
N GLY A 174 16.35 -6.71 -0.20
CA GLY A 174 17.51 -6.95 -1.06
C GLY A 174 17.33 -8.18 -1.96
N PRO A 175 18.33 -8.54 -2.75
CA PRO A 175 18.36 -9.80 -3.50
C PRO A 175 18.59 -10.99 -2.57
N ILE A 176 18.12 -12.16 -2.95
CA ILE A 176 18.11 -13.41 -2.14
C ILE A 176 19.41 -13.72 -1.39
N GLY A 177 20.55 -13.41 -1.94
CA GLY A 177 21.88 -13.74 -1.35
C GLY A 177 22.49 -12.65 -0.46
N ASP A 178 21.81 -11.52 -0.28
CA ASP A 178 22.32 -10.41 0.52
C ASP A 178 22.03 -10.62 2.01
N THR A 179 22.94 -11.24 2.71
CA THR A 179 22.82 -11.50 4.16
C THR A 179 22.91 -10.24 5.02
N SER A 180 23.22 -9.07 4.44
CA SER A 180 23.23 -7.78 5.14
C SER A 180 21.90 -7.03 5.01
N ALA A 181 21.02 -7.48 4.11
CA ALA A 181 19.69 -6.88 3.91
C ALA A 181 18.81 -7.10 5.14
N GLN A 182 18.03 -6.10 5.46
CA GLN A 182 17.09 -6.14 6.59
C GLN A 182 15.78 -6.82 6.20
N ASP A 183 15.24 -7.61 7.11
CA ASP A 183 13.90 -8.19 6.98
C ASP A 183 12.87 -7.30 7.66
N TYR A 184 11.81 -6.93 6.92
CA TYR A 184 10.72 -6.12 7.42
C TYR A 184 9.44 -6.92 7.53
N TYR A 185 8.77 -6.84 8.68
CA TYR A 185 7.42 -7.38 8.90
C TYR A 185 6.41 -6.33 8.48
N VAL A 186 5.78 -6.54 7.33
CA VAL A 186 4.84 -5.57 6.72
C VAL A 186 3.46 -6.21 6.65
N ARG A 187 2.42 -5.50 7.09
CA ARG A 187 1.04 -6.00 6.92
C ARG A 187 0.75 -6.25 5.44
N TYR A 188 0.01 -7.32 5.14
CA TYR A 188 -0.24 -7.74 3.76
C TYR A 188 -0.77 -6.61 2.87
N LYS A 189 -1.81 -5.88 3.31
CA LYS A 189 -2.35 -4.77 2.52
C LYS A 189 -1.33 -3.64 2.33
N ASP A 190 -0.57 -3.30 3.36
CA ASP A 190 0.46 -2.25 3.30
C ASP A 190 1.59 -2.65 2.35
N TYR A 191 1.94 -3.95 2.30
CA TYR A 191 2.88 -4.49 1.33
C TYR A 191 2.36 -4.29 -0.11
N ILE A 192 1.13 -4.70 -0.40
CA ILE A 192 0.53 -4.58 -1.74
C ILE A 192 0.42 -3.11 -2.17
N LYS A 193 -0.03 -2.21 -1.26
CA LYS A 193 -0.11 -0.77 -1.51
C LYS A 193 1.24 -0.16 -1.84
N ASN A 194 2.27 -0.54 -1.09
CA ASN A 194 3.65 -0.09 -1.30
C ASN A 194 4.18 -0.53 -2.67
N VAL A 195 4.07 -1.83 -2.98
CA VAL A 195 4.51 -2.37 -4.27
C VAL A 195 3.76 -1.69 -5.43
N ALA A 196 2.43 -1.61 -5.37
CA ALA A 196 1.66 -0.96 -6.42
C ALA A 196 2.02 0.53 -6.58
N SER A 197 2.23 1.26 -5.49
CA SER A 197 2.68 2.66 -5.54
C SER A 197 4.15 2.83 -5.97
N SER A 198 4.93 1.75 -6.03
CA SER A 198 6.31 1.74 -6.52
C SER A 198 6.43 1.29 -7.98
N GLU A 199 5.40 0.64 -8.53
CA GLU A 199 5.49 -0.07 -9.80
C GLU A 199 4.46 0.37 -10.85
N ILE A 200 3.38 1.08 -10.47
CA ILE A 200 2.39 1.63 -11.42
C ILE A 200 2.00 3.05 -11.02
N TYR A 201 1.67 3.90 -12.03
CA TYR A 201 1.28 5.27 -11.73
C TYR A 201 -0.20 5.36 -11.33
N ALA A 202 -0.46 6.12 -10.28
CA ALA A 202 -1.82 6.38 -9.77
C ALA A 202 -2.68 7.22 -10.72
N THR A 203 -2.09 7.78 -11.75
CA THR A 203 -2.74 8.54 -12.84
C THR A 203 -3.35 7.66 -13.93
N TRP A 204 -3.08 6.34 -13.91
CA TRP A 204 -3.57 5.41 -14.92
C TRP A 204 -5.08 5.14 -14.76
N PRO A 205 -5.76 4.65 -15.82
CA PRO A 205 -7.17 4.23 -15.72
C PRO A 205 -7.41 3.25 -14.57
N GLU A 206 -8.54 3.37 -13.90
CA GLU A 206 -8.86 2.55 -12.73
C GLU A 206 -8.79 1.04 -13.01
N ASP A 207 -9.32 0.57 -14.14
CA ASP A 207 -9.26 -0.84 -14.52
C ASP A 207 -7.83 -1.32 -14.78
N THR A 208 -6.94 -0.44 -15.26
CA THR A 208 -5.50 -0.73 -15.36
C THR A 208 -4.88 -0.93 -13.98
N ILE A 209 -5.17 -0.03 -13.04
CA ILE A 209 -4.67 -0.15 -11.66
C ILE A 209 -5.20 -1.43 -11.01
N ARG A 210 -6.50 -1.73 -11.16
CA ARG A 210 -7.14 -2.98 -10.67
C ARG A 210 -6.47 -4.23 -11.23
N ALA A 211 -6.19 -4.27 -12.53
CA ALA A 211 -5.52 -5.41 -13.17
C ALA A 211 -4.11 -5.63 -12.62
N ASN A 212 -3.32 -4.56 -12.48
CA ASN A 212 -1.96 -4.65 -11.93
C ASN A 212 -1.97 -5.04 -10.44
N VAL A 213 -2.87 -4.45 -9.62
CA VAL A 213 -3.05 -4.82 -8.20
C VAL A 213 -3.40 -6.31 -8.05
N LEU A 214 -4.34 -6.83 -8.85
CA LEU A 214 -4.70 -8.26 -8.86
C LEU A 214 -3.51 -9.15 -9.23
N ALA A 215 -2.69 -8.73 -10.20
CA ALA A 215 -1.48 -9.45 -10.57
C ALA A 215 -0.46 -9.45 -9.41
N ILE A 216 -0.20 -8.30 -8.77
CA ILE A 216 0.69 -8.19 -7.61
C ILE A 216 0.20 -9.10 -6.46
N MET A 217 -1.10 -9.09 -6.16
CA MET A 217 -1.70 -9.92 -5.12
C MET A 217 -1.56 -11.41 -5.42
N SER A 218 -1.88 -11.83 -6.65
CA SER A 218 -1.78 -13.25 -7.04
C SER A 218 -0.34 -13.74 -6.95
N PHE A 219 0.62 -12.95 -7.42
CA PHE A 219 2.05 -13.26 -7.29
C PHE A 219 2.46 -13.42 -5.82
N THR A 220 2.08 -12.45 -4.97
CA THR A 220 2.41 -12.48 -3.54
C THR A 220 1.81 -13.71 -2.87
N LEU A 221 0.53 -14.02 -3.15
CA LEU A 221 -0.15 -15.18 -2.58
C LEU A 221 0.39 -16.51 -3.10
N ASN A 222 0.96 -16.55 -4.31
CA ASN A 222 1.71 -17.71 -4.77
C ASN A 222 2.93 -17.97 -3.90
N ARG A 223 3.70 -16.91 -3.56
CA ARG A 223 4.86 -17.01 -2.65
C ARG A 223 4.47 -17.51 -1.26
N VAL A 224 3.36 -17.00 -0.73
CA VAL A 224 2.80 -17.43 0.57
C VAL A 224 2.32 -18.88 0.50
N TYR A 225 1.48 -19.22 -0.48
CA TYR A 225 0.87 -20.54 -0.62
C TYR A 225 1.92 -21.65 -0.77
N THR A 226 2.98 -21.41 -1.54
CA THR A 226 4.04 -22.37 -1.82
C THR A 226 5.16 -22.35 -0.76
N GLU A 227 5.11 -21.46 0.21
CA GLU A 227 6.21 -21.24 1.17
C GLU A 227 7.59 -21.14 0.46
N TRP A 228 7.60 -20.46 -0.69
CA TRP A 228 8.65 -20.54 -1.72
C TRP A 228 10.06 -20.35 -1.21
N TYR A 229 10.29 -19.37 -0.35
CA TYR A 229 11.60 -19.09 0.24
C TYR A 229 11.88 -19.93 1.47
N ARG A 230 10.88 -20.18 2.32
CA ARG A 230 11.02 -21.00 3.52
C ARG A 230 11.38 -22.44 3.20
N ASN A 231 10.82 -23.00 2.12
CA ASN A 231 11.20 -24.32 1.59
C ASN A 231 12.64 -24.38 1.09
N LYS A 232 13.31 -23.22 0.92
CA LYS A 232 14.72 -23.10 0.53
C LYS A 232 15.62 -22.71 1.72
N GLY A 233 15.07 -22.71 2.95
CA GLY A 233 15.82 -22.41 4.17
C GLY A 233 15.99 -20.92 4.48
N TYR A 234 15.16 -20.04 3.88
CA TYR A 234 15.12 -18.61 4.19
C TYR A 234 14.00 -18.29 5.17
N ASP A 235 14.18 -17.27 6.00
CA ASP A 235 13.20 -16.87 7.02
C ASP A 235 12.25 -15.74 6.56
N PHE A 236 12.23 -15.40 5.26
CA PHE A 236 11.38 -14.38 4.69
C PHE A 236 10.35 -14.95 3.69
N THR A 237 9.31 -14.15 3.42
CA THR A 237 8.23 -14.53 2.49
C THR A 237 8.55 -14.14 1.05
N ILE A 238 9.19 -12.97 0.86
CA ILE A 238 9.39 -12.34 -0.46
C ILE A 238 10.58 -11.37 -0.39
N THR A 239 11.20 -11.07 -1.55
CA THR A 239 12.27 -10.08 -1.64
C THR A 239 11.78 -8.73 -2.16
N SER A 240 12.55 -7.66 -1.96
CA SER A 240 12.30 -6.35 -2.60
C SER A 240 12.99 -6.22 -3.98
N SER A 241 13.55 -7.31 -4.51
CA SER A 241 14.29 -7.32 -5.77
C SER A 241 13.38 -7.63 -6.97
N THR A 242 13.32 -6.74 -7.94
CA THR A 242 12.56 -6.92 -9.19
C THR A 242 13.04 -8.12 -10.02
N ALA A 243 14.28 -8.58 -9.84
CA ALA A 243 14.79 -9.78 -10.50
C ALA A 243 14.08 -11.06 -10.03
N TYR A 244 13.56 -11.09 -8.84
CA TYR A 244 12.92 -12.25 -8.23
C TYR A 244 11.45 -12.02 -7.95
N ASP A 245 11.09 -10.87 -7.37
CA ASP A 245 9.74 -10.57 -6.89
C ASP A 245 9.31 -9.14 -7.28
N HIS A 246 8.91 -8.33 -6.32
CA HIS A 246 8.37 -6.99 -6.51
C HIS A 246 9.32 -5.91 -6.00
N LYS A 247 9.13 -4.67 -6.44
CA LYS A 247 9.80 -3.53 -5.82
C LYS A 247 8.99 -3.00 -4.65
N TRP A 248 9.29 -3.51 -3.46
CA TRP A 248 8.90 -2.87 -2.21
C TRP A 248 9.98 -1.84 -1.82
N ILE A 249 9.58 -0.67 -1.33
CA ILE A 249 10.53 0.41 -0.93
C ILE A 249 10.18 0.87 0.47
N HIS A 250 11.13 0.76 1.40
CA HIS A 250 10.92 1.23 2.76
C HIS A 250 10.56 2.72 2.80
N GLY A 251 9.44 3.07 3.46
CA GLY A 251 8.98 4.45 3.61
C GLY A 251 8.25 5.06 2.41
N ARG A 252 8.01 4.30 1.33
CA ARG A 252 7.24 4.74 0.15
C ARG A 252 5.90 5.37 0.57
N ASN A 253 5.60 6.54 0.03
CA ASN A 253 4.25 7.11 0.11
C ASN A 253 3.26 6.31 -0.74
N ILE A 254 2.02 6.25 -0.29
CA ILE A 254 0.95 5.51 -0.96
C ILE A 254 0.01 6.50 -1.66
N PHE A 255 -0.44 6.17 -2.87
CA PHE A 255 -1.43 6.96 -3.58
C PHE A 255 -2.85 6.52 -3.21
N GLU A 256 -3.76 7.50 -3.00
CA GLU A 256 -5.12 7.25 -2.51
C GLU A 256 -5.93 6.32 -3.42
N SER A 257 -5.84 6.46 -4.74
CA SER A 257 -6.52 5.57 -5.69
C SER A 257 -6.07 4.11 -5.55
N ILE A 258 -4.76 3.89 -5.34
CA ILE A 258 -4.18 2.57 -5.10
C ILE A 258 -4.60 2.03 -3.74
N ASP A 259 -4.55 2.86 -2.68
CA ASP A 259 -5.00 2.51 -1.31
C ASP A 259 -6.43 1.97 -1.32
N ARG A 260 -7.35 2.71 -1.97
CA ARG A 260 -8.76 2.31 -2.11
C ARG A 260 -8.93 1.01 -2.88
N ILE A 261 -8.28 0.84 -4.02
CA ILE A 261 -8.40 -0.36 -4.86
C ILE A 261 -7.88 -1.59 -4.12
N VAL A 262 -6.77 -1.48 -3.39
CA VAL A 262 -6.26 -2.61 -2.59
C VAL A 262 -7.23 -2.96 -1.47
N ASP A 263 -7.80 -1.98 -0.76
CA ASP A 263 -8.79 -2.24 0.28
C ASP A 263 -10.08 -2.90 -0.26
N GLU A 264 -10.44 -2.65 -1.52
CA GLU A 264 -11.57 -3.31 -2.19
C GLU A 264 -11.28 -4.76 -2.63
N LEU A 265 -10.03 -5.08 -2.98
CA LEU A 265 -9.67 -6.31 -3.69
C LEU A 265 -8.80 -7.29 -2.88
N PHE A 266 -8.33 -6.96 -1.70
CA PHE A 266 -7.20 -7.63 -1.02
C PHE A 266 -7.39 -9.12 -0.76
N GLU A 267 -8.61 -9.66 -0.80
CA GLU A 267 -8.88 -11.11 -0.69
C GLU A 267 -8.81 -11.84 -2.03
N ASN A 268 -8.69 -11.11 -3.16
CA ASN A 268 -8.73 -11.71 -4.48
C ASN A 268 -7.35 -12.21 -4.95
N TYR A 269 -7.38 -13.24 -5.75
CA TYR A 269 -6.23 -13.77 -6.47
C TYR A 269 -6.63 -14.40 -7.79
N LEU A 270 -5.66 -14.66 -8.65
CA LEU A 270 -5.88 -15.28 -9.96
C LEU A 270 -5.56 -16.77 -9.88
N SER A 271 -6.40 -17.58 -10.50
CA SER A 271 -6.26 -19.04 -10.53
C SER A 271 -6.60 -19.64 -11.90
N ARG A 272 -6.15 -20.89 -12.12
CA ARG A 272 -6.55 -21.72 -13.25
C ARG A 272 -7.70 -22.65 -12.84
N PRO A 273 -8.51 -23.15 -13.79
CA PRO A 273 -9.49 -24.19 -13.51
C PRO A 273 -8.82 -25.40 -12.83
N ASP A 274 -9.48 -25.91 -11.80
CA ASP A 274 -9.04 -27.10 -11.04
C ASP A 274 -7.66 -27.00 -10.35
N VAL A 275 -7.07 -25.79 -10.32
CA VAL A 275 -5.81 -25.50 -9.63
C VAL A 275 -6.06 -24.54 -8.47
N ARG A 276 -5.85 -25.00 -7.23
CA ARG A 276 -6.03 -24.17 -6.04
C ARG A 276 -4.93 -23.11 -5.88
N GLN A 277 -3.71 -23.44 -6.31
CA GLN A 277 -2.55 -22.55 -6.20
C GLN A 277 -2.80 -21.24 -6.94
N PRO A 278 -2.57 -20.06 -6.30
CA PRO A 278 -2.56 -18.77 -7.00
C PRO A 278 -1.54 -18.79 -8.15
N ILE A 279 -1.90 -18.19 -9.28
CA ILE A 279 -1.00 -18.02 -10.42
C ILE A 279 0.19 -17.13 -9.98
N LEU A 280 1.42 -17.55 -10.32
CA LEU A 280 2.57 -16.66 -10.26
C LEU A 280 2.53 -15.71 -11.46
N THR A 281 1.82 -14.61 -11.30
CA THR A 281 1.58 -13.59 -12.32
C THR A 281 2.81 -12.73 -12.56
N GLN A 282 3.77 -13.24 -13.30
CA GLN A 282 4.97 -12.48 -13.67
C GLN A 282 4.63 -11.38 -14.68
N TYR A 283 5.33 -10.25 -14.57
CA TYR A 283 5.18 -9.09 -15.46
C TYR A 283 6.49 -8.30 -15.58
N CYS A 284 6.54 -7.39 -16.52
CA CYS A 284 7.61 -6.42 -16.73
C CYS A 284 6.99 -5.06 -17.12
N ASP A 285 7.79 -4.00 -17.21
CA ASP A 285 7.31 -2.70 -17.68
C ASP A 285 6.91 -2.71 -19.16
N GLY A 286 7.60 -3.49 -19.99
CA GLY A 286 7.35 -3.64 -21.43
C GLY A 286 7.93 -2.51 -22.28
N HIS A 287 8.71 -1.61 -21.69
CA HIS A 287 9.40 -0.52 -22.37
C HIS A 287 10.91 -0.55 -22.13
N GLN A 288 11.37 -0.27 -20.90
CA GLN A 288 12.79 -0.32 -20.54
C GLN A 288 13.25 -1.79 -20.40
N VAL A 289 12.39 -2.61 -19.83
CA VAL A 289 12.63 -4.04 -19.60
C VAL A 289 11.58 -4.84 -20.38
N GLN A 290 12.05 -5.59 -21.36
CA GLN A 290 11.20 -6.53 -22.12
C GLN A 290 10.97 -7.80 -21.31
N CYS A 291 9.73 -8.30 -21.34
CA CYS A 291 9.41 -9.58 -20.73
C CYS A 291 10.17 -10.71 -21.41
N ARG A 292 10.79 -11.58 -20.61
CA ARG A 292 11.60 -12.69 -21.12
C ARG A 292 10.77 -13.84 -21.68
N ASN A 293 9.51 -13.98 -21.22
CA ASN A 293 8.58 -15.01 -21.69
C ASN A 293 7.32 -14.37 -22.27
N GLY A 294 6.77 -14.99 -23.31
CA GLY A 294 5.41 -14.70 -23.76
C GLY A 294 4.39 -15.09 -22.68
N GLY A 295 3.27 -14.39 -22.61
CA GLY A 295 2.21 -14.62 -21.63
C GLY A 295 2.41 -13.88 -20.29
N TRP A 296 3.43 -13.05 -20.18
CA TRP A 296 3.57 -12.11 -19.06
C TRP A 296 2.89 -10.78 -19.39
N MET A 297 2.28 -10.19 -18.39
CA MET A 297 1.70 -8.85 -18.54
C MET A 297 2.81 -7.82 -18.68
N THR A 298 2.65 -6.91 -19.65
CA THR A 298 3.44 -5.68 -19.69
C THR A 298 2.64 -4.56 -19.03
N GLN A 299 3.27 -3.81 -18.11
CA GLN A 299 2.58 -2.74 -17.38
C GLN A 299 2.09 -1.64 -18.33
N TRP A 300 2.94 -1.17 -19.27
CA TRP A 300 2.51 -0.23 -20.31
C TRP A 300 1.50 -0.81 -21.29
N GLY A 301 1.54 -2.13 -21.55
CA GLY A 301 0.52 -2.82 -22.36
C GLY A 301 -0.83 -2.87 -21.64
N SER A 302 -0.84 -3.12 -20.33
CA SER A 302 -2.07 -3.08 -19.52
C SER A 302 -2.71 -1.69 -19.53
N LYS A 303 -1.86 -0.65 -19.46
CA LYS A 303 -2.33 0.74 -19.60
C LYS A 303 -2.92 1.02 -20.97
N ALA A 304 -2.28 0.59 -22.03
CA ALA A 304 -2.79 0.77 -23.38
C ALA A 304 -4.16 0.11 -23.62
N LEU A 305 -4.42 -1.04 -22.98
CA LEU A 305 -5.74 -1.70 -22.99
C LEU A 305 -6.76 -0.93 -22.14
N GLY A 306 -6.36 -0.44 -20.97
CA GLY A 306 -7.22 0.38 -20.12
C GLY A 306 -7.64 1.70 -20.80
N ASP A 307 -6.73 2.36 -21.54
CA ASP A 307 -7.05 3.55 -22.36
C ASP A 307 -8.09 3.25 -23.45
N GLN A 308 -8.20 2.00 -23.89
CA GLN A 308 -9.20 1.53 -24.86
C GLN A 308 -10.52 1.11 -24.19
N GLY A 309 -10.63 1.21 -22.85
CA GLY A 309 -11.83 0.88 -22.09
C GLY A 309 -11.99 -0.59 -21.74
N TYR A 310 -10.92 -1.39 -21.82
CA TYR A 310 -10.93 -2.78 -21.35
C TYR A 310 -11.08 -2.83 -19.82
N SER A 311 -11.95 -3.69 -19.34
CA SER A 311 -12.08 -3.97 -17.90
C SER A 311 -10.85 -4.70 -17.35
N ALA A 312 -10.65 -4.66 -16.04
CA ALA A 312 -9.52 -5.33 -15.38
C ALA A 312 -9.39 -6.81 -15.74
N ILE A 313 -10.51 -7.56 -15.81
CA ILE A 313 -10.50 -8.98 -16.17
C ILE A 313 -10.13 -9.21 -17.64
N GLU A 314 -10.58 -8.34 -18.56
CA GLU A 314 -10.21 -8.42 -19.97
C GLU A 314 -8.74 -8.09 -20.17
N ILE A 315 -8.20 -7.10 -19.46
CA ILE A 315 -6.76 -6.79 -19.45
C ILE A 315 -5.98 -8.01 -19.01
N LEU A 316 -6.31 -8.60 -17.85
CA LEU A 316 -5.60 -9.77 -17.32
C LEU A 316 -5.67 -10.96 -18.28
N ARG A 317 -6.84 -11.24 -18.86
CA ARG A 317 -7.01 -12.34 -19.83
C ARG A 317 -6.23 -12.15 -21.11
N SER A 318 -6.03 -10.90 -21.54
CA SER A 318 -5.22 -10.60 -22.73
C SER A 318 -3.75 -11.04 -22.57
N PHE A 319 -3.25 -11.15 -21.33
CA PHE A 319 -1.88 -11.58 -21.04
C PHE A 319 -1.80 -13.00 -20.49
N TYR A 320 -2.66 -13.35 -19.53
CA TYR A 320 -2.59 -14.62 -18.80
C TYR A 320 -3.52 -15.70 -19.35
N GLY A 321 -4.30 -15.38 -20.41
CA GLY A 321 -5.17 -16.35 -21.09
C GLY A 321 -6.63 -16.35 -20.60
N ASN A 322 -7.54 -16.80 -21.47
CA ASN A 322 -8.99 -16.73 -21.24
C ASN A 322 -9.51 -17.70 -20.17
N ASP A 323 -8.74 -18.70 -19.80
CA ASP A 323 -9.05 -19.70 -18.78
C ASP A 323 -8.67 -19.24 -17.37
N MET A 324 -8.09 -18.04 -17.24
CA MET A 324 -7.82 -17.41 -15.96
C MET A 324 -9.10 -16.78 -15.39
N TYR A 325 -9.31 -16.92 -14.09
CA TYR A 325 -10.40 -16.27 -13.37
C TYR A 325 -9.96 -15.72 -12.02
N ILE A 326 -10.73 -14.75 -11.50
CA ILE A 326 -10.52 -14.16 -10.18
C ILE A 326 -11.21 -15.04 -9.13
N ASN A 327 -10.49 -15.40 -8.10
CA ASN A 327 -10.96 -16.16 -6.96
C ASN A 327 -10.80 -15.37 -5.67
N VAL A 328 -11.37 -15.87 -4.57
CA VAL A 328 -11.33 -15.26 -3.24
C VAL A 328 -10.61 -16.21 -2.29
N ALA A 329 -9.73 -15.68 -1.46
CA ALA A 329 -9.01 -16.45 -0.46
C ALA A 329 -9.97 -17.09 0.57
N GLU A 330 -9.62 -18.29 1.03
CA GLU A 330 -10.45 -19.08 1.94
C GLU A 330 -10.46 -18.55 3.38
N ALA A 331 -9.46 -17.74 3.74
CA ALA A 331 -9.34 -17.13 5.06
C ALA A 331 -8.47 -15.87 5.03
N VAL A 332 -8.70 -14.99 6.00
CA VAL A 332 -7.88 -13.80 6.29
C VAL A 332 -7.35 -13.94 7.71
N SER A 333 -6.03 -13.88 7.88
CA SER A 333 -5.37 -13.98 9.18
C SER A 333 -5.26 -12.62 9.87
N GLY A 334 -5.09 -12.63 11.20
CA GLY A 334 -4.79 -11.42 11.98
C GLY A 334 -5.94 -10.44 12.17
N ILE A 335 -7.17 -10.82 11.82
CA ILE A 335 -8.36 -10.02 12.05
C ILE A 335 -9.31 -10.69 13.07
N PRO A 336 -9.89 -9.92 14.02
CA PRO A 336 -10.76 -10.47 15.06
C PRO A 336 -12.05 -11.10 14.53
N ALA A 337 -12.54 -10.63 13.37
CA ALA A 337 -13.76 -11.15 12.77
C ALA A 337 -13.80 -10.96 11.26
N SER A 338 -14.30 -11.97 10.57
CA SER A 338 -14.57 -11.94 9.13
C SER A 338 -15.80 -11.10 8.81
N TRP A 339 -15.84 -10.58 7.58
CA TRP A 339 -16.97 -9.87 7.01
C TRP A 339 -18.27 -10.69 7.13
N PRO A 340 -19.38 -10.07 7.57
CA PRO A 340 -20.65 -10.79 7.76
C PRO A 340 -21.37 -11.14 6.46
N GLY A 341 -20.90 -10.66 5.31
CA GLY A 341 -21.54 -10.89 4.01
C GLY A 341 -22.61 -9.88 3.62
N TYR A 342 -22.82 -8.84 4.44
CA TYR A 342 -23.78 -7.76 4.18
C TYR A 342 -23.33 -6.46 4.86
N ASP A 343 -23.78 -5.33 4.31
CA ASP A 343 -23.48 -4.01 4.84
C ASP A 343 -24.21 -3.73 6.15
N LEU A 344 -23.52 -3.10 7.11
CA LEU A 344 -24.17 -2.58 8.31
C LEU A 344 -24.59 -1.13 8.06
N THR A 345 -25.89 -0.87 8.16
CA THR A 345 -26.50 0.43 7.93
C THR A 345 -27.61 0.70 8.94
N ILE A 346 -28.14 1.92 8.94
CA ILE A 346 -29.24 2.32 9.86
C ILE A 346 -30.38 1.31 9.78
N GLY A 347 -30.78 0.78 10.94
CA GLY A 347 -31.84 -0.22 11.10
C GLY A 347 -31.31 -1.65 11.24
N VAL A 348 -30.05 -1.95 10.91
CA VAL A 348 -29.46 -3.27 11.19
C VAL A 348 -29.21 -3.43 12.68
N THR A 349 -29.46 -4.64 13.20
CA THR A 349 -29.27 -4.99 14.62
C THR A 349 -28.53 -6.33 14.76
N GLY A 350 -27.89 -6.54 15.90
CA GLY A 350 -27.29 -7.81 16.28
C GLY A 350 -25.82 -7.72 16.68
N GLU A 351 -25.20 -8.88 16.87
CA GLU A 351 -23.83 -9.03 17.39
C GLU A 351 -22.78 -8.34 16.53
N LYS A 352 -22.93 -8.32 15.20
CA LYS A 352 -21.99 -7.67 14.31
C LYS A 352 -22.01 -6.14 14.45
N VAL A 353 -23.17 -5.58 14.74
CA VAL A 353 -23.30 -4.13 15.05
C VAL A 353 -22.65 -3.85 16.40
N GLN A 354 -22.94 -4.65 17.41
CA GLN A 354 -22.34 -4.53 18.74
C GLN A 354 -20.79 -4.58 18.64
N GLN A 355 -20.25 -5.53 17.90
CA GLN A 355 -18.81 -5.68 17.66
C GLN A 355 -18.20 -4.41 17.07
N ILE A 356 -18.83 -3.84 16.02
CA ILE A 356 -18.33 -2.60 15.38
C ILE A 356 -18.40 -1.42 16.37
N GLN A 357 -19.46 -1.31 17.19
CA GLN A 357 -19.57 -0.27 18.21
C GLN A 357 -18.47 -0.36 19.27
N GLU A 358 -18.15 -1.57 19.73
CA GLU A 358 -17.05 -1.84 20.67
C GLU A 358 -15.70 -1.44 20.05
N GLN A 359 -15.46 -1.85 18.81
CA GLN A 359 -14.22 -1.55 18.09
C GLN A 359 -14.06 -0.06 17.82
N LEU A 360 -15.12 0.64 17.37
CA LEU A 360 -15.09 2.10 17.18
C LEU A 360 -14.79 2.83 18.49
N ASN A 361 -15.36 2.40 19.61
CA ASN A 361 -15.07 2.98 20.91
C ASN A 361 -13.62 2.74 21.37
N ALA A 362 -13.04 1.61 21.04
CA ALA A 362 -11.64 1.34 21.31
C ALA A 362 -10.73 2.22 20.43
N ILE A 363 -11.05 2.37 19.15
CA ILE A 363 -10.33 3.24 18.22
C ILE A 363 -10.46 4.71 18.65
N ALA A 364 -11.64 5.15 19.10
CA ALA A 364 -11.88 6.52 19.56
C ALA A 364 -10.97 6.96 20.72
N LYS A 365 -10.47 6.02 21.53
CA LYS A 365 -9.48 6.32 22.58
C LYS A 365 -8.13 6.77 22.01
N ALA A 366 -7.78 6.32 20.81
CA ALA A 366 -6.57 6.73 20.11
C ALA A 366 -6.84 7.87 19.11
N TYR A 367 -8.05 7.95 18.57
CA TYR A 367 -8.50 8.96 17.62
C TYR A 367 -9.72 9.73 18.16
N PRO A 368 -9.52 10.71 19.08
CA PRO A 368 -10.62 11.39 19.78
C PRO A 368 -11.61 12.13 18.88
N ALA A 369 -11.26 12.40 17.64
CA ALA A 369 -12.16 12.98 16.66
C ALA A 369 -13.30 12.04 16.24
N ILE A 370 -13.21 10.74 16.52
CA ILE A 370 -14.27 9.74 16.28
C ILE A 370 -15.21 9.74 17.49
N PRO A 371 -16.50 10.06 17.33
CA PRO A 371 -17.46 10.03 18.44
C PRO A 371 -17.63 8.61 19.00
N SER A 372 -17.57 8.47 20.32
CA SER A 372 -17.97 7.22 20.97
C SER A 372 -19.47 7.00 20.86
N VAL A 373 -19.87 5.72 20.79
CA VAL A 373 -21.26 5.30 20.62
C VAL A 373 -21.69 4.36 21.74
N THR A 374 -23.01 4.27 21.99
CA THR A 374 -23.55 3.24 22.87
C THR A 374 -23.39 1.87 22.23
N VAL A 375 -22.92 0.91 23.01
CA VAL A 375 -22.78 -0.49 22.57
C VAL A 375 -24.09 -1.22 22.89
N ASP A 376 -25.03 -1.13 21.97
CA ASP A 376 -26.39 -1.67 22.12
C ASP A 376 -26.79 -2.67 21.02
N GLY A 377 -25.90 -2.89 20.06
CA GLY A 377 -26.16 -3.74 18.90
C GLY A 377 -27.19 -3.18 17.92
N ILE A 378 -27.51 -1.87 18.00
CA ILE A 378 -28.45 -1.19 17.11
C ILE A 378 -27.68 -0.19 16.24
N TYR A 379 -27.68 -0.40 14.92
CA TYR A 379 -27.06 0.56 14.01
C TYR A 379 -27.96 1.79 13.83
N GLY A 380 -27.79 2.73 14.73
CA GLY A 380 -28.55 4.00 14.75
C GLY A 380 -27.79 5.15 14.08
N PRO A 381 -28.40 6.36 14.04
CA PRO A 381 -27.77 7.56 13.49
C PRO A 381 -26.44 7.91 14.16
N ALA A 382 -26.27 7.66 15.46
CA ALA A 382 -25.02 7.90 16.19
C ALA A 382 -23.91 6.97 15.69
N THR A 383 -24.20 5.69 15.48
CA THR A 383 -23.25 4.73 14.92
C THR A 383 -22.85 5.13 13.49
N ALA A 384 -23.82 5.51 12.65
CA ALA A 384 -23.55 5.99 11.29
C ALA A 384 -22.67 7.24 11.28
N ALA A 385 -22.88 8.19 12.19
CA ALA A 385 -22.04 9.39 12.32
C ALA A 385 -20.60 9.06 12.74
N SER A 386 -20.42 8.14 13.68
CA SER A 386 -19.11 7.64 14.11
C SER A 386 -18.37 6.94 12.95
N VAL A 387 -19.05 6.05 12.23
CA VAL A 387 -18.51 5.38 11.03
C VAL A 387 -18.12 6.40 9.97
N LYS A 388 -18.97 7.38 9.67
CA LYS A 388 -18.69 8.44 8.71
C LYS A 388 -17.43 9.23 9.08
N LYS A 389 -17.24 9.53 10.37
CA LYS A 389 -16.05 10.20 10.87
C LYS A 389 -14.82 9.31 10.76
N PHE A 390 -14.95 8.02 11.09
CA PHE A 390 -13.91 7.03 10.87
C PHE A 390 -13.48 6.97 9.39
N GLN A 391 -14.45 6.82 8.49
CA GLN A 391 -14.19 6.79 7.04
C GLN A 391 -13.43 8.03 6.55
N ASN A 392 -13.85 9.22 6.97
CA ASN A 392 -13.14 10.47 6.65
C ASN A 392 -11.68 10.47 7.13
N ILE A 393 -11.43 9.97 8.35
CA ILE A 393 -10.07 9.93 8.92
C ILE A 393 -9.20 8.94 8.14
N PHE A 394 -9.75 7.79 7.77
CA PHE A 394 -8.97 6.72 7.14
C PHE A 394 -9.10 6.65 5.61
N GLY A 395 -9.65 7.71 4.97
CA GLY A 395 -9.65 7.88 3.52
C GLY A 395 -10.62 6.99 2.77
N LEU A 396 -11.69 6.56 3.42
CA LEU A 396 -12.77 5.80 2.80
C LEU A 396 -13.91 6.74 2.37
N PRO A 397 -14.76 6.34 1.40
CA PRO A 397 -15.99 7.06 1.09
C PRO A 397 -16.84 7.26 2.35
N ALA A 398 -17.14 8.51 2.71
CA ALA A 398 -17.79 8.87 3.96
C ALA A 398 -19.32 8.65 3.89
N SER A 399 -19.73 7.41 3.64
CA SER A 399 -21.12 6.99 3.50
C SER A 399 -21.85 6.87 4.86
N GLY A 400 -21.12 6.54 5.92
CA GLY A 400 -21.70 6.14 7.21
C GLY A 400 -22.27 4.72 7.20
N VAL A 401 -21.93 3.92 6.21
CA VAL A 401 -22.25 2.49 6.08
C VAL A 401 -20.97 1.69 6.32
N VAL A 402 -21.05 0.61 7.08
CA VAL A 402 -19.94 -0.34 7.18
C VAL A 402 -20.11 -1.34 6.04
N ASP A 403 -19.54 -0.99 4.90
CA ASP A 403 -19.37 -1.84 3.74
C ASP A 403 -18.11 -2.72 3.90
N TYR A 404 -17.84 -3.57 2.92
CA TYR A 404 -16.70 -4.48 2.95
C TYR A 404 -15.35 -3.78 3.23
N PRO A 405 -14.93 -2.73 2.49
CA PRO A 405 -13.68 -2.03 2.80
C PRO A 405 -13.66 -1.39 4.19
N THR A 406 -14.78 -0.81 4.62
CA THR A 406 -14.91 -0.18 5.94
C THR A 406 -14.79 -1.21 7.07
N TRP A 407 -15.41 -2.39 6.90
CA TRP A 407 -15.30 -3.47 7.88
C TRP A 407 -13.84 -3.82 8.14
N TYR A 408 -13.09 -4.17 7.11
CA TYR A 408 -11.70 -4.59 7.26
C TYR A 408 -10.77 -3.44 7.71
N LYS A 409 -11.05 -2.21 7.29
CA LYS A 409 -10.29 -1.06 7.80
C LYS A 409 -10.52 -0.85 9.31
N ILE A 410 -11.75 -1.07 9.81
CA ILE A 410 -12.04 -1.03 11.27
C ILE A 410 -11.26 -2.14 11.98
N GLN A 411 -11.26 -3.37 11.44
CA GLN A 411 -10.50 -4.48 12.03
C GLN A 411 -8.99 -4.16 12.12
N ASP A 412 -8.39 -3.67 11.04
CA ASP A 412 -6.96 -3.32 10.99
C ASP A 412 -6.59 -2.25 12.00
N ILE A 413 -7.37 -1.16 12.06
CA ILE A 413 -7.11 -0.06 12.99
C ILE A 413 -7.34 -0.49 14.43
N TYR A 414 -8.37 -1.31 14.68
CA TYR A 414 -8.64 -1.87 16.00
C TYR A 414 -7.46 -2.70 16.50
N VAL A 415 -6.95 -3.63 15.69
CA VAL A 415 -5.76 -4.45 16.01
C VAL A 415 -4.54 -3.55 16.26
N ALA A 416 -4.33 -2.55 15.40
CA ALA A 416 -3.20 -1.64 15.51
C ALA A 416 -3.20 -0.83 16.82
N VAL A 417 -4.36 -0.32 17.26
CA VAL A 417 -4.44 0.52 18.48
C VAL A 417 -4.58 -0.28 19.77
N THR A 418 -5.09 -1.52 19.71
CA THR A 418 -5.25 -2.39 20.89
C THR A 418 -4.09 -3.36 21.06
N ARG A 419 -3.27 -3.59 20.01
CA ARG A 419 -2.14 -4.54 19.98
C ARG A 419 -2.56 -5.97 20.32
N ILE A 420 -3.81 -6.32 20.07
CA ILE A 420 -4.39 -7.63 20.45
C ILE A 420 -3.65 -8.80 19.77
N ALA A 421 -3.07 -8.58 18.60
CA ALA A 421 -2.27 -9.58 17.89
C ALA A 421 -0.89 -9.84 18.53
N GLU A 422 -0.38 -8.92 19.36
CA GLU A 422 0.90 -9.07 20.06
C GLU A 422 0.77 -9.88 21.37
N LEU A 423 -0.46 -10.16 21.79
CA LEU A 423 -0.77 -10.88 23.04
C LEU A 423 -1.03 -12.38 22.82
N GLN A 424 -0.95 -12.89 21.61
CA GLN A 424 -1.08 -14.29 21.23
C GLN A 424 0.28 -14.84 20.82
#